data_8abefc3bac1c367335ab2277a065f4c8
#
_entry.id   8abefc3bac1c367335ab2277a065f4c8
#
_cell.length_a   1.000
_cell.length_b   1.000
_cell.length_c   1.000
_cell.angle_alpha   90.00
_cell.angle_beta   90.00
_cell.angle_gamma   90.00
#
_symmetry.space_group_name_H-M   'P 1'
#
loop_
_entity.id
_entity.type
_entity.pdbx_description
1 polymer ?
#
loop_
_entity_poly.entity_id
_entity_poly.type
_entity_poly.pdbx_seq_one_letter_code
_entity_poly.pdbx_strand_id
1 'polypeptide(L)'
;MTDKGKEFSKQFYWENDWIIGFENLINQQPSPYQLESLTECSILSLPIETLRVWREQKRSIYLKLLETQLMYKENKERFMLLYTPEERYELFCRHYPHLLERLNDYQIAAYLGITSISLSRIKKRSQN
;
A
#
# COMPACT_ATOMS: atom_id res chain seq x y z
N MET A 1 -5.11 -2.76 11.14
CA MET A 1 -5.39 -1.75 12.18
C MET A 1 -5.06 -2.33 13.54
N THR A 2 -4.41 -1.58 14.39
CA THR A 2 -4.03 -2.03 15.72
C THR A 2 -4.91 -1.36 16.77
N ASP A 3 -5.08 -2.02 17.94
CA ASP A 3 -5.91 -1.51 19.03
C ASP A 3 -5.26 -0.37 19.82
N LYS A 4 -4.08 0.08 19.40
CA LYS A 4 -3.31 1.10 20.13
C LYS A 4 -3.34 2.48 19.44
N GLY A 5 -4.34 2.73 18.60
CA GLY A 5 -4.47 4.00 17.90
C GLY A 5 -3.45 4.24 16.82
N LYS A 6 -2.69 3.21 16.45
CA LYS A 6 -1.71 3.27 15.36
C LYS A 6 -2.23 2.48 14.17
N GLU A 7 -2.29 3.14 13.02
CA GLU A 7 -2.68 2.50 11.77
C GLU A 7 -1.47 2.30 10.88
N PHE A 8 -1.55 1.28 10.03
CA PHE A 8 -0.55 1.02 9.01
C PHE A 8 -1.23 0.98 7.65
N SER A 9 -0.65 1.64 6.67
CA SER A 9 -1.06 1.53 5.29
C SER A 9 -0.12 0.60 4.56
N LYS A 10 -0.70 -0.43 3.96
CA LYS A 10 0.07 -1.41 3.22
C LYS A 10 0.57 -0.83 1.91
N GLN A 11 -0.32 -0.14 1.17
CA GLN A 11 -0.04 0.29 -0.18
C GLN A 11 -1.04 1.34 -0.63
N PHE A 12 -0.59 2.25 -1.50
CA PHE A 12 -1.45 3.16 -2.23
C PHE A 12 -1.64 2.65 -3.65
N TYR A 13 -2.81 2.91 -4.20
CA TYR A 13 -3.17 2.55 -5.57
C TYR A 13 -3.67 3.79 -6.30
N TRP A 14 -3.41 3.87 -7.57
CA TRP A 14 -3.96 4.92 -8.43
C TRP A 14 -4.34 4.36 -9.79
N GLU A 15 -4.57 5.23 -10.77
CA GLU A 15 -5.14 4.83 -12.06
C GLU A 15 -4.40 3.66 -12.68
N ASN A 16 -5.15 2.70 -13.19
CA ASN A 16 -4.66 1.48 -13.86
C ASN A 16 -4.03 0.44 -12.94
N ASP A 17 -4.10 0.65 -11.63
CA ASP A 17 -3.64 -0.37 -10.69
C ASP A 17 -4.70 -1.44 -10.47
N TRP A 18 -4.25 -2.63 -10.12
CA TRP A 18 -5.09 -3.74 -9.73
C TRP A 18 -5.01 -3.93 -8.22
N ILE A 19 -6.18 -4.09 -7.60
CA ILE A 19 -6.29 -4.34 -6.16
C ILE A 19 -6.84 -5.76 -6.00
N ILE A 20 -6.03 -6.66 -5.44
CA ILE A 20 -6.40 -8.08 -5.38
C ILE A 20 -6.20 -8.60 -3.95
N GLY A 21 -7.23 -9.25 -3.43
CA GLY A 21 -7.15 -9.94 -2.13
C GLY A 21 -6.66 -11.36 -2.31
N PHE A 22 -5.35 -11.54 -2.40
CA PHE A 22 -4.77 -12.86 -2.63
C PHE A 22 -5.04 -13.85 -1.50
N GLU A 23 -5.19 -13.38 -0.26
CA GLU A 23 -5.54 -14.27 0.84
C GLU A 23 -6.92 -14.88 0.66
N ASN A 24 -7.87 -14.10 0.16
CA ASN A 24 -9.19 -14.63 -0.15
C ASN A 24 -9.11 -15.60 -1.33
N LEU A 25 -8.35 -15.26 -2.35
CA LEU A 25 -8.21 -16.10 -3.54
C LEU A 25 -7.59 -17.46 -3.21
N ILE A 26 -6.51 -17.45 -2.46
CA ILE A 26 -5.72 -18.67 -2.21
C ILE A 26 -6.24 -19.46 -1.02
N ASN A 27 -6.53 -18.80 0.09
CA ASN A 27 -6.90 -19.45 1.35
C ASN A 27 -8.39 -19.40 1.67
N GLN A 28 -9.18 -18.70 0.84
CA GLN A 28 -10.61 -18.49 1.05
C GLN A 28 -10.92 -17.84 2.40
N GLN A 29 -10.00 -16.96 2.86
CA GLN A 29 -10.16 -16.19 4.08
C GLN A 29 -10.49 -14.75 3.75
N PRO A 30 -11.27 -14.07 4.58
CA PRO A 30 -11.50 -12.63 4.38
C PRO A 30 -10.18 -11.86 4.38
N SER A 31 -10.12 -10.79 3.60
CA SER A 31 -8.94 -9.93 3.59
C SER A 31 -8.80 -9.24 4.95
N PRO A 32 -7.60 -9.25 5.55
CA PRO A 32 -7.35 -8.52 6.80
C PRO A 32 -7.21 -7.02 6.60
N TYR A 33 -7.26 -6.55 5.35
CA TYR A 33 -7.05 -5.15 5.01
C TYR A 33 -8.35 -4.48 4.64
N GLN A 34 -8.45 -3.19 4.97
CA GLN A 34 -9.53 -2.33 4.50
C GLN A 34 -9.06 -1.54 3.28
N LEU A 35 -9.97 -1.34 2.36
CA LEU A 35 -9.73 -0.50 1.19
C LEU A 35 -10.48 0.82 1.39
N GLU A 36 -9.77 1.91 1.27
CA GLU A 36 -10.34 3.25 1.48
C GLU A 36 -9.94 4.16 0.33
N SER A 37 -10.94 4.85 -0.25
CA SER A 37 -10.66 5.86 -1.26
C SER A 37 -10.21 7.16 -0.57
N LEU A 38 -9.14 7.75 -1.08
CA LEU A 38 -8.58 8.99 -0.55
C LEU A 38 -9.13 10.21 -1.29
N THR A 39 -9.59 10.00 -2.51
CA THR A 39 -10.26 11.01 -3.34
C THR A 39 -11.42 10.32 -4.03
N GLU A 40 -12.27 11.11 -4.69
CA GLU A 40 -13.33 10.54 -5.51
C GLU A 40 -12.72 9.68 -6.61
N CYS A 41 -13.21 8.46 -6.76
CA CYS A 41 -12.66 7.53 -7.73
C CYS A 41 -13.73 6.60 -8.28
N SER A 42 -13.46 6.05 -9.47
CA SER A 42 -14.28 5.02 -10.08
C SER A 42 -13.48 3.72 -10.11
N ILE A 43 -14.11 2.64 -9.69
CA ILE A 43 -13.46 1.33 -9.61
C ILE A 43 -14.27 0.33 -10.44
N LEU A 44 -13.57 -0.41 -11.30
CA LEU A 44 -14.16 -1.53 -12.02
C LEU A 44 -13.90 -2.81 -11.22
N SER A 45 -14.97 -3.49 -10.82
CA SER A 45 -14.85 -4.69 -10.00
C SER A 45 -15.04 -5.95 -10.83
N LEU A 46 -14.26 -6.97 -10.51
CA LEU A 46 -14.41 -8.32 -11.08
C LEU A 46 -14.69 -9.31 -9.96
N PRO A 47 -15.55 -10.32 -10.20
CA PRO A 47 -15.73 -11.38 -9.22
C PRO A 47 -14.42 -12.13 -8.97
N ILE A 48 -14.18 -12.53 -7.72
CA ILE A 48 -12.98 -13.30 -7.39
C ILE A 48 -12.92 -14.62 -8.14
N GLU A 49 -14.08 -15.15 -8.52
CA GLU A 49 -14.15 -16.39 -9.30
C GLU A 49 -13.47 -16.27 -10.65
N THR A 50 -13.49 -15.09 -11.26
CA THR A 50 -12.78 -14.84 -12.50
C THR A 50 -11.27 -15.07 -12.32
N LEU A 51 -10.71 -14.59 -11.22
CA LEU A 51 -9.29 -14.82 -10.91
C LEU A 51 -8.99 -16.29 -10.64
N ARG A 52 -9.93 -17.00 -9.99
CA ARG A 52 -9.76 -18.44 -9.75
C ARG A 52 -9.69 -19.21 -11.06
N VAL A 53 -10.55 -18.86 -12.01
CA VAL A 53 -10.52 -19.48 -13.34
C VAL A 53 -9.19 -19.18 -14.05
N TRP A 54 -8.72 -17.94 -14.01
CA TRP A 54 -7.45 -17.58 -14.63
C TRP A 54 -6.28 -18.33 -13.99
N ARG A 55 -6.33 -18.53 -12.69
CA ARG A 55 -5.32 -19.30 -11.96
C ARG A 55 -5.32 -20.76 -12.39
N GLU A 56 -6.48 -21.37 -12.45
CA GLU A 56 -6.63 -22.78 -12.85
C GLU A 56 -6.19 -23.00 -14.29
N GLN A 57 -6.52 -22.06 -15.16
CA GLN A 57 -6.15 -22.11 -16.57
C GLN A 57 -4.70 -21.69 -16.81
N LYS A 58 -3.99 -21.28 -15.77
CA LYS A 58 -2.61 -20.84 -15.83
C LYS A 58 -2.41 -19.72 -16.86
N ARG A 59 -3.34 -18.76 -16.87
CA ARG A 59 -3.30 -17.65 -17.81
C ARG A 59 -2.14 -16.69 -17.47
N SER A 60 -1.51 -16.17 -18.51
CA SER A 60 -0.38 -15.25 -18.34
C SER A 60 -0.75 -13.98 -17.58
N ILE A 61 -2.00 -13.50 -17.72
CA ILE A 61 -2.45 -12.32 -16.99
C ILE A 61 -2.42 -12.57 -15.47
N TYR A 62 -2.79 -13.77 -15.02
CA TYR A 62 -2.74 -14.11 -13.59
C TYR A 62 -1.31 -14.07 -13.07
N LEU A 63 -0.38 -14.66 -13.79
CA LEU A 63 1.03 -14.65 -13.41
C LEU A 63 1.58 -13.23 -13.34
N LYS A 64 1.23 -12.39 -14.32
CA LYS A 64 1.68 -11.01 -14.34
C LYS A 64 1.15 -10.21 -13.14
N LEU A 65 -0.12 -10.40 -12.80
CA LEU A 65 -0.71 -9.75 -11.62
C LEU A 65 -0.04 -10.21 -10.33
N LEU A 66 0.23 -11.51 -10.23
CA LEU A 66 0.88 -12.09 -9.05
C LEU A 66 2.31 -11.55 -8.90
N GLU A 67 3.07 -11.52 -9.98
CA GLU A 67 4.45 -11.01 -9.94
C GLU A 67 4.48 -9.51 -9.61
N THR A 68 3.56 -8.74 -10.17
CA THR A 68 3.45 -7.31 -9.85
C THR A 68 3.20 -7.11 -8.37
N GLN A 69 2.27 -7.88 -7.80
CA GLN A 69 1.95 -7.80 -6.38
C GLN A 69 3.15 -8.22 -5.52
N LEU A 70 3.85 -9.27 -5.94
CA LEU A 70 5.04 -9.72 -5.23
C LEU A 70 6.11 -8.63 -5.19
N MET A 71 6.33 -7.94 -6.30
CA MET A 71 7.31 -6.86 -6.35
C MET A 71 6.94 -5.69 -5.45
N TYR A 72 5.66 -5.35 -5.36
CA TYR A 72 5.19 -4.32 -4.42
C TYR A 72 5.49 -4.73 -2.99
N LYS A 73 5.25 -5.98 -2.63
CA LYS A 73 5.53 -6.49 -1.28
C LYS A 73 7.01 -6.48 -0.97
N GLU A 74 7.84 -6.95 -1.90
CA GLU A 74 9.29 -6.97 -1.73
C GLU A 74 9.84 -5.57 -1.55
N ASN A 75 9.38 -4.63 -2.36
CA ASN A 75 9.83 -3.24 -2.26
C ASN A 75 9.41 -2.61 -0.94
N LYS A 76 8.18 -2.84 -0.50
CA LYS A 76 7.70 -2.31 0.78
C LYS A 76 8.44 -2.92 1.96
N GLU A 77 8.70 -4.21 1.91
CA GLU A 77 9.45 -4.90 2.96
C GLU A 77 10.87 -4.34 3.07
N ARG A 78 11.55 -4.19 1.93
CA ARG A 78 12.89 -3.59 1.91
C ARG A 78 12.85 -2.16 2.45
N PHE A 79 11.85 -1.39 2.06
CA PHE A 79 11.64 -0.03 2.53
C PHE A 79 11.54 0.03 4.05
N MET A 80 10.78 -0.90 4.64
CA MET A 80 10.56 -0.92 6.08
C MET A 80 11.75 -1.48 6.87
N LEU A 81 12.50 -2.40 6.28
CA LEU A 81 13.60 -3.07 6.98
C LEU A 81 14.94 -2.35 6.87
N LEU A 82 15.22 -1.74 5.72
CA LEU A 82 16.55 -1.19 5.46
C LEU A 82 16.72 0.29 5.78
N TYR A 83 15.62 1.01 5.93
CA TYR A 83 15.69 2.46 6.06
C TYR A 83 15.16 2.93 7.41
N THR A 84 15.79 3.95 7.96
CA THR A 84 15.30 4.62 9.17
C THR A 84 14.02 5.40 8.86
N PRO A 85 13.23 5.79 9.86
CA PRO A 85 12.06 6.63 9.63
C PRO A 85 12.36 7.90 8.84
N GLU A 86 13.48 8.57 9.12
CA GLU A 86 13.88 9.76 8.40
C GLU A 86 14.15 9.45 6.93
N GLU A 87 14.89 8.38 6.67
CA GLU A 87 15.19 7.94 5.31
C GLU A 87 13.92 7.54 4.55
N ARG A 88 13.00 6.88 5.24
CA ARG A 88 11.70 6.51 4.64
C ARG A 88 10.91 7.74 4.22
N TYR A 89 10.89 8.76 5.06
CA TYR A 89 10.22 10.01 4.71
C TYR A 89 10.87 10.68 3.49
N GLU A 90 12.20 10.75 3.46
CA GLU A 90 12.92 11.32 2.31
C GLU A 90 12.61 10.55 1.02
N LEU A 91 12.63 9.23 1.08
CA LEU A 91 12.31 8.39 -0.07
C LEU A 91 10.87 8.59 -0.52
N PHE A 92 9.94 8.69 0.43
CA PHE A 92 8.54 8.93 0.13
C PHE A 92 8.37 10.27 -0.61
N CYS A 93 9.00 11.32 -0.13
CA CYS A 93 8.95 12.65 -0.75
C CYS A 93 9.52 12.62 -2.17
N ARG A 94 10.58 11.85 -2.36
CA ARG A 94 11.25 11.74 -3.66
C ARG A 94 10.44 10.94 -4.67
N HIS A 95 9.85 9.83 -4.23
CA HIS A 95 9.12 8.92 -5.12
C HIS A 95 7.66 9.30 -5.33
N TYR A 96 7.06 9.97 -4.36
CA TYR A 96 5.63 10.29 -4.40
C TYR A 96 5.35 11.76 -4.12
N PRO A 97 6.02 12.70 -4.82
CA PRO A 97 5.81 14.13 -4.53
C PRO A 97 4.35 14.56 -4.75
N HIS A 98 3.65 13.92 -5.67
CA HIS A 98 2.25 14.22 -5.95
C HIS A 98 1.31 13.80 -4.81
N LEU A 99 1.72 12.85 -3.98
CA LEU A 99 0.91 12.41 -2.85
C LEU A 99 1.04 13.34 -1.63
N LEU A 100 2.12 14.13 -1.55
CA LEU A 100 2.31 15.06 -0.44
C LEU A 100 1.18 16.09 -0.36
N GLU A 101 0.60 16.46 -1.48
CA GLU A 101 -0.51 17.41 -1.54
C GLU A 101 -1.87 16.76 -1.32
N ARG A 102 -1.95 15.43 -1.54
CA ARG A 102 -3.22 14.70 -1.51
C ARG A 102 -3.46 13.99 -0.18
N LEU A 103 -2.41 13.77 0.61
CA LEU A 103 -2.47 13.02 1.86
C LEU A 103 -2.19 13.92 3.05
N ASN A 104 -2.88 13.65 4.16
CA ASN A 104 -2.56 14.32 5.42
C ASN A 104 -1.42 13.57 6.12
N ASP A 105 -0.88 14.19 7.18
CA ASP A 105 0.25 13.62 7.91
C ASP A 105 -0.07 12.26 8.51
N TYR A 106 -1.30 12.06 8.97
CA TYR A 106 -1.72 10.79 9.55
C TYR A 106 -1.63 9.65 8.51
N GLN A 107 -2.08 9.91 7.29
CA GLN A 107 -2.02 8.92 6.20
C GLN A 107 -0.58 8.63 5.79
N ILE A 108 0.25 9.65 5.70
CA ILE A 108 1.67 9.48 5.36
C ILE A 108 2.38 8.68 6.46
N ALA A 109 2.16 9.04 7.73
CA ALA A 109 2.75 8.33 8.86
C ALA A 109 2.36 6.86 8.86
N ALA A 110 1.09 6.56 8.57
CA ALA A 110 0.60 5.18 8.49
C ALA A 110 1.34 4.37 7.44
N TYR A 111 1.64 4.98 6.30
CA TYR A 111 2.41 4.32 5.23
C TYR A 111 3.88 4.12 5.63
N LEU A 112 4.47 5.10 6.33
CA LEU A 112 5.85 5.03 6.78
C LEU A 112 6.04 4.12 8.01
N GLY A 113 4.95 3.69 8.63
CA GLY A 113 5.02 2.85 9.82
C GLY A 113 5.42 3.58 11.08
N ILE A 114 5.12 4.87 11.17
CA ILE A 114 5.44 5.72 12.32
C ILE A 114 4.19 6.46 12.80
N THR A 115 4.29 7.12 13.95
CA THR A 115 3.20 7.94 14.46
C THR A 115 3.21 9.32 13.80
N SER A 116 2.07 10.02 13.84
CA SER A 116 1.97 11.39 13.35
C SER A 116 2.92 12.32 14.10
N ILE A 117 3.11 12.07 15.40
CA ILE A 117 4.03 12.85 16.22
C ILE A 117 5.46 12.68 15.74
N SER A 118 5.87 11.43 15.45
CA SER A 118 7.19 11.16 14.90
C SER A 118 7.38 11.83 13.55
N LEU A 119 6.36 11.78 12.70
CA LEU A 119 6.43 12.43 11.38
C LEU A 119 6.59 13.95 11.54
N SER A 120 5.84 14.56 12.45
CA SER A 120 5.94 15.99 12.71
C SER A 120 7.36 16.38 13.12
N ARG A 121 7.99 15.58 13.97
CA ARG A 121 9.38 15.81 14.40
C ARG A 121 10.36 15.68 13.24
N ILE A 122 10.17 14.70 12.38
CA ILE A 122 11.01 14.49 11.20
C ILE A 122 10.89 15.69 10.26
N LYS A 123 9.67 16.14 10.00
CA LYS A 123 9.42 17.30 9.12
C LYS A 123 10.10 18.56 9.66
N LYS A 124 10.06 18.79 10.97
CA LYS A 124 10.75 19.93 11.59
C LYS A 124 12.26 19.86 11.40
N ARG A 125 12.84 18.68 11.58
CA ARG A 125 14.29 18.49 11.42
C ARG A 125 14.72 18.68 9.96
N SER A 126 13.92 18.26 9.01
CA SER A 126 14.28 18.38 7.60
C SER A 126 14.12 19.81 7.06
N GLN A 127 13.42 20.69 7.77
CA GLN A 127 13.28 22.09 7.40
C GLN A 127 14.43 22.97 7.92
N ASN A 128 15.25 22.43 8.78
CA ASN A 128 16.43 23.09 9.29
C ASN A 128 17.69 22.66 8.50
#